data_681126d6d83d32b165073fd9c9111383
#
_entry.id   681126d6d83d32b165073fd9c9111383
#
_cell.length_a   1.000
_cell.length_b   1.000
_cell.length_c   1.000
_cell.angle_alpha   90.00
_cell.angle_beta   90.00
_cell.angle_gamma   90.00
#
_symmetry.space_group_name_H-M   'P 1'
#
loop_
_entity.id
_entity.type
_entity.pdbx_description
1 polymer ?
#
loop_
_entity_poly.entity_id
_entity_poly.type
_entity_poly.pdbx_seq_one_letter_code
_entity_poly.pdbx_strand_id
1 'polypeptide(L)'
;MNKTMILAILVAYKIFNDKSLTIVVNEGEGEYVANRVVINSIDGDNISFSSWTYNGIYGKTININDIIGIQFQDEATLVGIK
;
A
#
# COMPACT_ATOMS: atom_id res chain seq x y z
N MET A 1 -13.26 2.52 -2.51
CA MET A 1 -12.33 2.88 -3.58
C MET A 1 -12.48 1.92 -4.74
N ASN A 2 -12.29 2.40 -5.95
CA ASN A 2 -12.47 1.56 -7.14
C ASN A 2 -11.26 0.63 -7.32
N LYS A 3 -11.54 -0.66 -7.55
CA LYS A 3 -10.49 -1.67 -7.73
C LYS A 3 -9.52 -1.33 -8.87
N THR A 4 -10.03 -0.82 -9.98
CA THR A 4 -9.19 -0.45 -11.12
C THR A 4 -8.24 0.68 -10.77
N MET A 5 -8.70 1.68 -10.02
CA MET A 5 -7.85 2.76 -9.55
C MET A 5 -6.79 2.27 -8.60
N ILE A 6 -7.16 1.41 -7.67
CA ILE A 6 -6.21 0.83 -6.73
C ILE A 6 -5.12 0.09 -7.49
N LEU A 7 -5.52 -0.76 -8.43
CA LEU A 7 -4.57 -1.53 -9.21
C LEU A 7 -3.61 -0.62 -10.00
N ALA A 8 -4.13 0.43 -10.60
CA ALA A 8 -3.30 1.38 -11.35
C ALA A 8 -2.25 2.05 -10.44
N ILE A 9 -2.65 2.44 -9.25
CA ILE A 9 -1.74 3.04 -8.27
C ILE A 9 -0.66 2.05 -7.86
N LEU A 10 -1.05 0.82 -7.54
CA LEU A 10 -0.10 -0.20 -7.12
C LEU A 10 0.91 -0.54 -8.21
N VAL A 11 0.45 -0.64 -9.45
CA VAL A 11 1.32 -0.89 -10.59
C VAL A 11 2.33 0.24 -10.75
N ALA A 12 1.89 1.48 -10.65
CA ALA A 12 2.78 2.64 -10.76
C ALA A 12 3.84 2.62 -9.65
N TYR A 13 3.44 2.35 -8.42
CA TYR A 13 4.36 2.30 -7.29
C TYR A 13 5.35 1.14 -7.40
N LYS A 14 4.90 0.02 -7.99
CA LYS A 14 5.80 -1.09 -8.25
C LYS A 14 6.85 -0.71 -9.30
N ILE A 15 6.42 -0.11 -10.39
CA ILE A 15 7.32 0.24 -11.49
C ILE A 15 8.37 1.26 -11.05
N PHE A 16 7.94 2.28 -10.31
CA PHE A 16 8.84 3.35 -9.86
C PHE A 16 9.55 3.03 -8.56
N ASN A 17 9.25 1.88 -7.95
CA ASN A 17 9.84 1.48 -6.68
C ASN A 17 9.72 2.58 -5.62
N ASP A 18 8.58 3.23 -5.59
CA ASP A 18 8.29 4.30 -4.67
C ASP A 18 7.88 3.73 -3.31
N LYS A 19 8.42 4.29 -2.23
CA LYS A 19 8.21 3.80 -0.87
C LYS A 19 7.34 4.73 -0.03
N SER A 20 6.66 5.66 -0.66
CA SER A 20 5.84 6.63 0.06
C SER A 20 4.40 6.18 0.26
N LEU A 21 4.05 4.99 -0.17
CA LEU A 21 2.68 4.52 -0.13
C LEU A 21 2.32 3.96 1.24
N THR A 22 1.15 4.36 1.73
CA THR A 22 0.52 3.77 2.91
C THR A 22 -0.80 3.14 2.46
N ILE A 23 -1.03 1.90 2.84
CA ILE A 23 -2.30 1.24 2.54
C ILE A 23 -3.03 0.89 3.83
N VAL A 24 -4.35 0.97 3.78
CA VAL A 24 -5.23 0.57 4.87
C VAL A 24 -5.96 -0.68 4.41
N VAL A 25 -5.87 -1.72 5.22
CA VAL A 25 -6.36 -3.05 4.85
C VAL A 25 -7.35 -3.54 5.90
N ASN A 26 -8.44 -4.17 5.44
CA ASN A 26 -9.38 -4.85 6.31
C ASN A 26 -9.59 -6.27 5.78
N GLU A 27 -9.03 -7.25 6.47
CA GLU A 27 -9.14 -8.65 6.10
C GLU A 27 -10.25 -9.38 6.86
N GLY A 28 -11.18 -8.63 7.44
CA GLY A 28 -12.31 -9.21 8.15
C GLY A 28 -12.18 -9.24 9.66
N GLU A 29 -10.98 -9.04 10.18
CA GLU A 29 -10.71 -9.05 11.62
C GLU A 29 -10.39 -7.67 12.18
N GLY A 30 -10.67 -6.64 11.40
CA GLY A 30 -10.35 -5.28 11.76
C GLY A 30 -9.39 -4.66 10.74
N GLU A 31 -9.15 -3.38 10.92
CA GLU A 31 -8.30 -2.64 10.01
C GLU A 31 -6.88 -2.58 10.53
N TYR A 32 -5.93 -2.57 9.61
CA TYR A 32 -4.58 -2.22 9.95
C TYR A 32 -3.97 -1.34 8.85
N VAL A 33 -2.92 -0.65 9.20
CA VAL A 33 -2.24 0.28 8.31
C VAL A 33 -0.84 -0.24 8.02
N ALA A 34 -0.51 -0.34 6.75
CA ALA A 34 0.85 -0.68 6.33
C ALA A 34 1.51 0.57 5.76
N ASN A 35 2.60 0.99 6.39
CA ASN A 35 3.33 2.18 6.02
C ASN A 35 4.56 1.83 5.19
N ARG A 36 4.98 2.77 4.34
CA ARG A 36 6.19 2.63 3.55
C ARG A 36 6.19 1.31 2.78
N VAL A 37 5.11 1.11 2.05
CA VAL A 37 4.88 -0.14 1.32
C VAL A 37 5.70 -0.17 0.05
N VAL A 38 6.36 -1.28 -0.17
CA VAL A 38 7.02 -1.58 -1.45
C VAL A 38 6.25 -2.75 -2.07
N ILE A 39 5.73 -2.53 -3.26
CA ILE A 39 4.99 -3.56 -3.97
C ILE A 39 5.97 -4.53 -4.61
N ASN A 40 5.96 -5.77 -4.19
CA ASN A 40 6.87 -6.80 -4.69
C ASN A 40 6.33 -7.50 -5.92
N SER A 41 5.04 -7.87 -5.91
CA SER A 41 4.43 -8.52 -7.06
C SER A 41 2.92 -8.31 -7.06
N ILE A 42 2.35 -8.38 -8.24
CA ILE A 42 0.91 -8.32 -8.46
C ILE A 42 0.55 -9.52 -9.31
N ASP A 43 -0.24 -10.42 -8.76
CA ASP A 43 -0.66 -11.65 -9.44
C ASP A 43 -2.18 -11.74 -9.37
N GLY A 44 -2.84 -11.28 -10.44
CA GLY A 44 -4.29 -11.16 -10.45
C GLY A 44 -4.75 -10.20 -9.36
N ASP A 45 -5.53 -10.71 -8.43
CA ASP A 45 -6.03 -9.92 -7.29
C ASP A 45 -5.12 -10.02 -6.06
N ASN A 46 -4.04 -10.78 -6.15
CA ASN A 46 -3.13 -10.98 -5.02
C ASN A 46 -1.97 -10.01 -5.10
N ILE A 47 -1.80 -9.24 -4.04
CA ILE A 47 -0.76 -8.22 -3.95
C ILE A 47 0.23 -8.63 -2.88
N SER A 48 1.48 -8.80 -3.26
CA SER A 48 2.57 -9.06 -2.31
C SER A 48 3.35 -7.78 -2.09
N PHE A 49 3.53 -7.42 -0.83
CA PHE A 49 4.24 -6.21 -0.48
C PHE A 49 5.12 -6.41 0.74
N SER A 50 6.06 -5.50 0.91
CA SER A 50 6.86 -5.37 2.13
C SER A 50 6.56 -4.03 2.75
N SER A 51 6.51 -3.98 4.07
CA SER A 51 6.27 -2.76 4.81
C SER A 51 7.41 -2.53 5.80
N TRP A 52 7.87 -1.29 5.88
CA TRP A 52 8.96 -0.90 6.77
C TRP A 52 8.38 -0.45 8.11
N THR A 53 8.91 -1.00 9.18
CA THR A 53 8.48 -0.67 10.54
C THR A 53 9.69 -0.41 11.43
N TYR A 54 9.45 -0.01 12.67
CA TYR A 54 10.50 0.12 13.68
C TYR A 54 11.29 -1.16 13.85
N ASN A 55 10.60 -2.29 13.77
CA ASN A 55 11.20 -3.59 14.07
C ASN A 55 11.78 -4.24 12.83
N GLY A 56 11.79 -3.53 11.72
CA GLY A 56 12.33 -4.03 10.48
C GLY A 56 11.29 -4.09 9.37
N ILE A 57 11.48 -5.05 8.47
CA ILE A 57 10.64 -5.20 7.30
C ILE A 57 9.83 -6.49 7.45
N TYR A 58 8.52 -6.42 7.16
CA TYR A 58 7.73 -7.63 7.03
C TYR A 58 7.10 -7.71 5.66
N GLY A 59 6.89 -8.92 5.18
CA GLY A 59 6.24 -9.16 3.90
C GLY A 59 4.87 -9.77 4.10
N LYS A 60 3.95 -9.48 3.21
CA LYS A 60 2.60 -10.02 3.26
C LYS A 60 1.99 -10.07 1.87
N THR A 61 1.07 -11.02 1.69
CA THR A 61 0.24 -11.10 0.48
C THR A 61 -1.20 -10.91 0.88
N ILE A 62 -1.87 -9.99 0.21
CA ILE A 62 -3.28 -9.67 0.48
C ILE A 62 -4.08 -9.70 -0.81
N ASN A 63 -5.40 -9.76 -0.66
CA ASN A 63 -6.30 -9.59 -1.80
C ASN A 63 -6.56 -8.10 -2.02
N ILE A 64 -6.55 -7.67 -3.26
CA ILE A 64 -6.76 -6.25 -3.59
C ILE A 64 -8.10 -5.73 -3.07
N ASN A 65 -9.10 -6.60 -2.96
CA ASN A 65 -10.41 -6.22 -2.46
C ASN A 65 -10.43 -5.89 -0.97
N ASP A 66 -9.38 -6.27 -0.25
CA ASP A 66 -9.25 -5.96 1.17
C ASP A 66 -8.62 -4.60 1.42
N ILE A 67 -8.13 -3.95 0.40
CA ILE A 67 -7.60 -2.60 0.51
C ILE A 67 -8.77 -1.61 0.55
N ILE A 68 -8.90 -0.90 1.66
CA ILE A 68 -9.99 0.05 1.87
C ILE A 68 -9.55 1.50 1.78
N GLY A 69 -8.26 1.74 1.72
CA GLY A 69 -7.76 3.09 1.57
C GLY A 69 -6.32 3.12 1.16
N ILE A 70 -5.92 4.21 0.54
CA ILE A 70 -4.55 4.48 0.13
C ILE A 70 -4.21 5.90 0.51
N GLN A 71 -3.02 6.09 1.06
CA GLN A 71 -2.54 7.41 1.45
C GLN A 71 -1.14 7.61 0.89
N PHE A 72 -0.90 8.80 0.39
CA PHE A 72 0.39 9.17 -0.19
C PHE A 72 1.16 10.00 0.83
N GLN A 73 2.16 9.39 1.45
CA GLN A 73 2.90 10.05 2.52
C GLN A 73 3.60 11.32 2.09
N ASP A 74 4.15 11.31 0.89
CA ASP A 74 4.84 12.48 0.37
C ASP A 74 3.90 13.67 0.23
N GLU A 75 2.69 13.42 -0.25
CA GLU A 75 1.70 14.47 -0.36
C GLU A 75 1.28 14.98 1.00
N ALA A 76 1.10 14.07 1.95
CA ALA A 76 0.78 14.47 3.32
C ALA A 76 1.87 15.35 3.90
N THR A 77 3.12 15.00 3.64
CA THR A 77 4.26 15.79 4.10
C THR A 77 4.27 17.16 3.47
N LEU A 78 4.06 17.23 2.16
CA LEU A 78 4.03 18.49 1.44
C LEU A 78 2.91 19.39 1.92
N VAL A 79 1.76 18.82 2.13
CA VAL A 79 0.60 19.56 2.65
C VAL A 79 0.90 20.10 4.04
N GLY A 80 1.56 19.32 4.87
CA GLY A 80 1.93 19.75 6.20
C GLY A 80 2.91 20.90 6.22
N ILE A 81 3.70 21.04 5.19
CA ILE A 81 4.68 22.13 5.07
C ILE A 81 4.00 23.42 4.63
N LYS A 82 2.94 23.29 3.92
CA LYS A 82 2.22 24.44 3.39
C LYS A 82 1.30 25.04 4.40
#